data_f623103fae51d5be831972c0255a7d50
#
_entry.id   f623103fae51d5be831972c0255a7d50
#
_cell.length_a   1.000
_cell.length_b   1.000
_cell.length_c   1.000
_cell.angle_alpha   90.00
_cell.angle_beta   90.00
_cell.angle_gamma   90.00
#
_symmetry.space_group_name_H-M   'P 1'
#
loop_
_entity.id
_entity.type
_entity.pdbx_description
1 polymer ?
#
loop_
_entity_poly.entity_id
_entity_poly.type
_entity_poly.pdbx_seq_one_letter_code
_entity_poly.pdbx_strand_id
1 'polypeptide(L)'
;SEMHNLSTRSRVRDVFFLAVSICIMNSFLERQFALKQHGTTVGREILAGIATFLTMAYIIVVNPLILQDAGMDFGAVFTATILAAVVGTSIMGLWANWPVAMAPGMGLNAFFTYGVVLGMGHSWEIALGAVFCSGILFVALSATKFRQWVIEAVPMSLRLGVGAGIGFFLAIIGLKNAGIVVDSPATLVQLGDLTSATTALACLGFVIMLVLDARKVPGSIIIGILSVTVIGLITGHATWGGGTWMPPSMAPTFLALDIGGVFELGLILVVLTFLFVDFFDTAGTLTSVANMADKVSPDGKVSNIGRAGF
;
A
#
# COMPACT_ATOMS: atom_id res chain seq x y z
N SER A 1 45.08 -28.02 -29.37
CA SER A 1 44.32 -27.30 -30.45
C SER A 1 42.82 -27.62 -30.37
N GLU A 2 42.41 -28.87 -30.17
CA GLU A 2 40.96 -29.24 -30.13
C GLU A 2 40.22 -28.78 -28.86
N MET A 3 40.83 -28.80 -27.69
CA MET A 3 40.22 -28.32 -26.45
C MET A 3 39.92 -26.80 -26.47
N HIS A 4 40.75 -26.04 -27.13
CA HIS A 4 40.52 -24.58 -27.26
C HIS A 4 39.34 -24.28 -28.20
N ASN A 5 39.14 -25.11 -29.22
CA ASN A 5 38.06 -24.98 -30.19
C ASN A 5 36.68 -25.38 -29.60
N LEU A 6 36.68 -26.39 -28.69
CA LEU A 6 35.44 -26.79 -27.96
C LEU A 6 34.98 -25.72 -26.97
N SER A 7 35.93 -25.07 -26.26
CA SER A 7 35.60 -24.01 -25.30
C SER A 7 35.07 -22.73 -26.00
N THR A 8 35.54 -22.46 -27.21
CA THR A 8 35.05 -21.32 -28.02
C THR A 8 33.67 -21.60 -28.60
N ARG A 9 33.41 -22.83 -29.05
CA ARG A 9 32.08 -23.21 -29.54
C ARG A 9 31.00 -23.24 -28.44
N SER A 10 31.34 -23.66 -27.22
CA SER A 10 30.39 -23.60 -26.11
C SER A 10 30.04 -22.17 -25.74
N ARG A 11 31.02 -21.26 -25.62
CA ARG A 11 30.78 -19.84 -25.37
C ARG A 11 29.92 -19.17 -26.40
N VAL A 12 30.18 -19.43 -27.73
CA VAL A 12 29.38 -18.88 -28.81
C VAL A 12 27.93 -19.38 -28.71
N ARG A 13 27.74 -20.65 -28.44
CA ARG A 13 26.40 -21.24 -28.22
C ARG A 13 25.67 -20.60 -27.04
N ASP A 14 26.37 -20.42 -25.92
CA ASP A 14 25.79 -19.84 -24.70
C ASP A 14 25.42 -18.37 -24.91
N VAL A 15 26.27 -17.59 -25.62
CA VAL A 15 25.97 -16.21 -26.02
C VAL A 15 24.78 -16.15 -26.98
N PHE A 16 24.71 -17.08 -27.94
CA PHE A 16 23.58 -17.15 -28.88
C PHE A 16 22.26 -17.48 -28.16
N PHE A 17 22.25 -18.48 -27.25
CA PHE A 17 21.07 -18.79 -26.43
C PHE A 17 20.66 -17.60 -25.55
N LEU A 18 21.61 -16.92 -24.95
CA LEU A 18 21.36 -15.73 -24.15
C LEU A 18 20.73 -14.61 -25.01
N ALA A 19 21.28 -14.35 -26.18
CA ALA A 19 20.77 -13.35 -27.11
C ALA A 19 19.37 -13.68 -27.62
N VAL A 20 19.09 -14.94 -27.93
CA VAL A 20 17.76 -15.40 -28.35
C VAL A 20 16.76 -15.28 -27.20
N SER A 21 17.15 -15.67 -25.96
CA SER A 21 16.31 -15.53 -24.78
C SER A 21 15.98 -14.07 -24.47
N ILE A 22 16.96 -13.18 -24.56
CA ILE A 22 16.76 -11.73 -24.39
C ILE A 22 15.83 -11.17 -25.49
N CYS A 23 15.99 -11.61 -26.73
CA CYS A 23 15.15 -11.16 -27.84
C CYS A 23 13.69 -11.62 -27.66
N ILE A 24 13.47 -12.87 -27.26
CA ILE A 24 12.13 -13.42 -26.97
C ILE A 24 11.50 -12.69 -25.78
N MET A 25 12.26 -12.47 -24.71
CA MET A 25 11.81 -11.75 -23.54
C MET A 25 11.44 -10.30 -23.86
N ASN A 26 12.27 -9.59 -24.61
CA ASN A 26 11.98 -8.23 -25.06
C ASN A 26 10.74 -8.17 -25.97
N SER A 27 10.56 -9.15 -26.84
CA SER A 27 9.37 -9.23 -27.71
C SER A 27 8.10 -9.50 -26.91
N PHE A 28 8.17 -10.36 -25.88
CA PHE A 28 7.04 -10.62 -24.99
C PHE A 28 6.69 -9.37 -24.17
N LEU A 29 7.68 -8.71 -23.57
CA LEU A 29 7.49 -7.49 -22.78
C LEU A 29 6.92 -6.35 -23.63
N GLU A 30 7.41 -6.19 -24.87
CA GLU A 30 6.88 -5.20 -25.80
C GLU A 30 5.42 -5.46 -26.16
N ARG A 31 5.05 -6.73 -26.39
CA ARG A 31 3.68 -7.12 -26.72
C ARG A 31 2.72 -6.89 -25.53
N GLN A 32 3.18 -7.13 -24.29
CA GLN A 32 2.36 -7.00 -23.08
C GLN A 32 2.25 -5.55 -22.61
N PHE A 33 3.36 -4.80 -22.61
CA PHE A 33 3.46 -3.49 -21.98
C PHE A 33 3.58 -2.33 -22.96
N ALA A 34 3.74 -2.59 -24.27
CA ALA A 34 3.88 -1.57 -25.32
C ALA A 34 4.95 -0.51 -24.99
N LEU A 35 6.13 -0.96 -24.53
CA LEU A 35 7.20 -0.11 -24.00
C LEU A 35 7.63 0.99 -24.96
N LYS A 36 7.76 0.65 -26.27
CA LYS A 36 8.13 1.62 -27.31
C LYS A 36 7.04 2.68 -27.51
N GLN A 37 5.78 2.28 -27.44
CA GLN A 37 4.65 3.18 -27.57
C GLN A 37 4.59 4.18 -26.40
N HIS A 38 5.02 3.74 -25.21
CA HIS A 38 5.11 4.57 -24.01
C HIS A 38 6.45 5.30 -23.87
N GLY A 39 7.39 5.16 -24.83
CA GLY A 39 8.67 5.83 -24.82
C GLY A 39 9.61 5.42 -23.68
N THR A 40 9.46 4.20 -23.17
CA THR A 40 10.19 3.68 -22.01
C THR A 40 11.04 2.45 -22.37
N THR A 41 11.82 1.97 -21.42
CA THR A 41 12.66 0.77 -21.53
C THR A 41 12.48 -0.12 -20.31
N VAL A 42 12.75 -1.43 -20.47
CA VAL A 42 12.66 -2.40 -19.37
C VAL A 42 13.44 -1.94 -18.13
N GLY A 43 14.67 -1.45 -18.31
CA GLY A 43 15.48 -0.97 -17.19
C GLY A 43 14.87 0.24 -16.46
N ARG A 44 14.25 1.16 -17.20
CA ARG A 44 13.57 2.33 -16.64
C ARG A 44 12.31 1.92 -15.87
N GLU A 45 11.54 0.96 -16.39
CA GLU A 45 10.34 0.42 -15.71
C GLU A 45 10.70 -0.33 -14.41
N ILE A 46 11.76 -1.14 -14.41
CA ILE A 46 12.25 -1.82 -13.21
C ILE A 46 12.69 -0.79 -12.16
N LEU A 47 13.46 0.23 -12.56
CA LEU A 47 13.89 1.28 -11.64
C LEU A 47 12.71 2.07 -11.05
N ALA A 48 11.72 2.39 -11.89
CA ALA A 48 10.49 3.04 -11.46
C ALA A 48 9.70 2.16 -10.47
N GLY A 49 9.59 0.85 -10.75
CA GLY A 49 8.96 -0.12 -9.85
C GLY A 49 9.67 -0.21 -8.50
N ILE A 50 10.99 -0.24 -8.48
CA ILE A 50 11.78 -0.23 -7.23
C ILE A 50 11.54 1.09 -6.47
N ALA A 51 11.56 2.23 -7.14
CA ALA A 51 11.29 3.51 -6.51
C ALA A 51 9.88 3.56 -5.90
N THR A 52 8.86 3.08 -6.62
CA THR A 52 7.48 2.97 -6.12
C THR A 52 7.40 2.04 -4.91
N PHE A 53 8.04 0.87 -4.98
CA PHE A 53 8.12 -0.06 -3.83
C PHE A 53 8.74 0.61 -2.60
N LEU A 54 9.86 1.30 -2.76
CA LEU A 54 10.55 1.98 -1.64
C LEU A 54 9.70 3.07 -1.00
N THR A 55 8.82 3.72 -1.75
CA THR A 55 7.92 4.75 -1.19
C THR A 55 6.76 4.18 -0.38
N MET A 56 6.32 2.95 -0.68
CA MET A 56 5.18 2.32 -0.02
C MET A 56 5.55 1.19 0.95
N ALA A 57 6.80 0.73 0.97
CA ALA A 57 7.22 -0.43 1.76
C ALA A 57 6.95 -0.31 3.27
N TYR A 58 6.85 0.91 3.80
CA TYR A 58 6.53 1.16 5.21
C TYR A 58 5.18 0.58 5.61
N ILE A 59 4.23 0.43 4.67
CA ILE A 59 2.88 -0.08 4.96
C ILE A 59 2.91 -1.53 5.46
N ILE A 60 3.93 -2.30 5.08
CA ILE A 60 4.14 -3.68 5.51
C ILE A 60 4.22 -3.78 7.04
N VAL A 61 4.69 -2.72 7.70
CA VAL A 61 4.79 -2.63 9.16
C VAL A 61 3.63 -1.83 9.75
N VAL A 62 3.27 -0.70 9.14
CA VAL A 62 2.25 0.21 9.70
C VAL A 62 0.85 -0.42 9.66
N ASN A 63 0.51 -1.16 8.61
CA ASN A 63 -0.78 -1.83 8.52
C ASN A 63 -0.98 -2.87 9.64
N PRO A 64 -0.05 -3.81 9.89
CA PRO A 64 -0.16 -4.73 11.04
C PRO A 64 -0.20 -4.01 12.39
N LEU A 65 0.52 -2.91 12.58
CA LEU A 65 0.48 -2.15 13.83
C LEU A 65 -0.92 -1.59 14.11
N ILE A 66 -1.58 -1.02 13.09
CA ILE A 66 -2.94 -0.48 13.25
C ILE A 66 -3.94 -1.60 13.54
N LEU A 67 -3.86 -2.73 12.84
CA LEU A 67 -4.79 -3.84 13.02
C LEU A 67 -4.50 -4.63 14.31
N GLN A 68 -3.29 -4.59 14.83
CA GLN A 68 -2.95 -5.14 16.14
C GLN A 68 -3.68 -4.42 17.29
N ASP A 69 -3.91 -3.10 17.17
CA ASP A 69 -4.72 -2.34 18.13
C ASP A 69 -6.17 -2.88 18.19
N ALA A 70 -6.66 -3.48 17.11
CA ALA A 70 -7.96 -4.18 17.08
C ALA A 70 -7.91 -5.61 17.66
N GLY A 71 -6.74 -6.09 18.08
CA GLY A 71 -6.56 -7.44 18.63
C GLY A 71 -6.16 -8.51 17.62
N MET A 72 -5.84 -8.14 16.38
CA MET A 72 -5.35 -9.08 15.37
C MET A 72 -3.88 -9.43 15.60
N ASP A 73 -3.49 -10.67 15.24
CA ASP A 73 -2.09 -11.10 15.30
C ASP A 73 -1.21 -10.34 14.30
N PHE A 74 -0.20 -9.64 14.82
CA PHE A 74 0.72 -8.84 14.00
C PHE A 74 1.38 -9.66 12.88
N GLY A 75 1.87 -10.86 13.19
CA GLY A 75 2.60 -11.69 12.24
C GLY A 75 1.70 -12.17 11.10
N ALA A 76 0.48 -12.60 11.42
CA ALA A 76 -0.48 -13.04 10.43
C ALA A 76 -0.90 -11.89 9.50
N VAL A 77 -1.17 -10.70 10.06
CA VAL A 77 -1.51 -9.50 9.29
C VAL A 77 -0.34 -9.03 8.42
N PHE A 78 0.89 -9.10 8.94
CA PHE A 78 2.11 -8.77 8.19
C PHE A 78 2.21 -9.61 6.90
N THR A 79 2.08 -10.92 7.03
CA THR A 79 2.14 -11.83 5.88
C THR A 79 0.97 -11.61 4.93
N ALA A 80 -0.25 -11.43 5.45
CA ALA A 80 -1.44 -11.14 4.65
C ALA A 80 -1.30 -9.82 3.87
N THR A 81 -0.74 -8.78 4.49
CA THR A 81 -0.48 -7.48 3.87
C THR A 81 0.47 -7.61 2.67
N ILE A 82 1.56 -8.36 2.83
CA ILE A 82 2.51 -8.59 1.74
C ILE A 82 1.85 -9.34 0.59
N LEU A 83 1.12 -10.43 0.88
CA LEU A 83 0.46 -11.22 -0.15
C LEU A 83 -0.62 -10.42 -0.88
N ALA A 84 -1.44 -9.65 -0.16
CA ALA A 84 -2.45 -8.78 -0.77
C ALA A 84 -1.81 -7.72 -1.68
N ALA A 85 -0.72 -7.09 -1.23
CA ALA A 85 0.02 -6.11 -2.03
C ALA A 85 0.64 -6.72 -3.29
N VAL A 86 1.23 -7.93 -3.19
CA VAL A 86 1.80 -8.66 -4.34
C VAL A 86 0.71 -9.01 -5.34
N VAL A 87 -0.41 -9.58 -4.90
CA VAL A 87 -1.52 -9.96 -5.77
C VAL A 87 -2.14 -8.74 -6.43
N GLY A 88 -2.49 -7.70 -5.66
CA GLY A 88 -3.09 -6.48 -6.16
C GLY A 88 -2.18 -5.75 -7.17
N THR A 89 -0.89 -5.58 -6.84
CA THR A 89 0.08 -4.95 -7.73
C THR A 89 0.29 -5.76 -9.01
N SER A 90 0.32 -7.10 -8.92
CA SER A 90 0.44 -7.97 -10.10
C SER A 90 -0.78 -7.84 -11.02
N ILE A 91 -1.99 -7.81 -10.48
CA ILE A 91 -3.20 -7.59 -11.27
C ILE A 91 -3.16 -6.21 -11.94
N MET A 92 -2.79 -5.17 -11.19
CA MET A 92 -2.70 -3.82 -11.72
C MET A 92 -1.66 -3.70 -12.83
N GLY A 93 -0.48 -4.29 -12.67
CA GLY A 93 0.59 -4.27 -13.68
C GLY A 93 0.30 -5.15 -14.88
N LEU A 94 -0.12 -6.41 -14.67
CA LEU A 94 -0.24 -7.39 -15.74
C LEU A 94 -1.57 -7.27 -16.51
N TRP A 95 -2.66 -6.94 -15.83
CA TRP A 95 -3.98 -6.88 -16.46
C TRP A 95 -4.40 -5.46 -16.85
N ALA A 96 -4.28 -4.51 -15.92
CA ALA A 96 -4.66 -3.13 -16.21
C ALA A 96 -3.58 -2.34 -16.98
N ASN A 97 -2.33 -2.82 -16.99
CA ASN A 97 -1.15 -2.13 -17.55
C ASN A 97 -1.00 -0.70 -17.00
N TRP A 98 -1.15 -0.60 -15.67
CA TRP A 98 -0.95 0.66 -14.95
C TRP A 98 0.28 0.57 -14.04
N PRO A 99 1.16 1.59 -14.06
CA PRO A 99 2.38 1.62 -13.25
C PRO A 99 2.07 2.06 -11.81
N VAL A 100 1.19 1.33 -11.13
CA VAL A 100 0.72 1.65 -9.78
C VAL A 100 0.88 0.43 -8.90
N ALA A 101 1.52 0.61 -7.76
CA ALA A 101 1.56 -0.42 -6.74
C ALA A 101 0.32 -0.33 -5.84
N MET A 102 -0.21 -1.49 -5.46
CA MET A 102 -1.40 -1.61 -4.62
C MET A 102 -0.99 -1.97 -3.19
N ALA A 103 -1.64 -1.34 -2.24
CA ALA A 103 -1.49 -1.63 -0.82
C ALA A 103 -2.82 -1.42 -0.09
N PRO A 104 -3.00 -1.98 1.13
CA PRO A 104 -4.19 -1.74 1.93
C PRO A 104 -4.43 -0.25 2.19
N GLY A 105 -5.70 0.18 2.07
CA GLY A 105 -6.09 1.56 2.32
C GLY A 105 -6.04 1.91 3.80
N MET A 106 -5.17 2.85 4.18
CA MET A 106 -4.94 3.23 5.58
C MET A 106 -6.19 3.83 6.24
N GLY A 107 -7.01 4.58 5.49
CA GLY A 107 -8.26 5.14 5.98
C GLY A 107 -9.27 4.07 6.39
N LEU A 108 -9.39 3.00 5.59
CA LEU A 108 -10.24 1.85 5.90
C LEU A 108 -9.76 1.09 7.12
N ASN A 109 -8.44 0.86 7.23
CA ASN A 109 -7.87 0.16 8.38
C ASN A 109 -8.10 0.91 9.69
N ALA A 110 -8.01 2.22 9.64
CA ALA A 110 -8.26 3.04 10.80
C ALA A 110 -9.75 3.09 11.19
N PHE A 111 -10.65 3.16 10.22
CA PHE A 111 -12.08 3.05 10.49
C PHE A 111 -12.43 1.65 11.03
N PHE A 112 -11.81 0.60 10.50
CA PHE A 112 -11.92 -0.76 11.02
C PHE A 112 -11.52 -0.83 12.49
N THR A 113 -10.30 -0.39 12.81
CA THR A 113 -9.73 -0.52 14.16
C THR A 113 -10.40 0.42 15.16
N TYR A 114 -10.37 1.72 14.87
CA TYR A 114 -10.78 2.75 15.85
C TYR A 114 -12.27 3.06 15.78
N GLY A 115 -12.90 2.91 14.62
CA GLY A 115 -14.34 3.14 14.47
C GLY A 115 -15.16 1.93 14.86
N VAL A 116 -14.93 0.79 14.22
CA VAL A 116 -15.80 -0.38 14.36
C VAL A 116 -15.40 -1.24 15.58
N VAL A 117 -14.13 -1.63 15.68
CA VAL A 117 -13.71 -2.54 16.76
C VAL A 117 -13.66 -1.80 18.09
N LEU A 118 -12.87 -0.75 18.22
CA LEU A 118 -12.70 -0.03 19.49
C LEU A 118 -13.85 0.93 19.79
N GLY A 119 -14.38 1.61 18.77
CA GLY A 119 -15.42 2.62 18.95
C GLY A 119 -16.82 2.05 19.16
N MET A 120 -17.20 1.02 18.39
CA MET A 120 -18.51 0.36 18.51
C MET A 120 -18.47 -0.90 19.38
N GLY A 121 -17.26 -1.39 19.75
CA GLY A 121 -17.10 -2.55 20.65
C GLY A 121 -17.37 -3.90 19.97
N HIS A 122 -17.27 -3.98 18.64
CA HIS A 122 -17.43 -5.25 17.91
C HIS A 122 -16.12 -6.02 17.84
N SER A 123 -16.20 -7.35 17.73
CA SER A 123 -14.99 -8.15 17.51
C SER A 123 -14.40 -7.89 16.11
N TRP A 124 -13.09 -8.10 15.97
CA TRP A 124 -12.42 -7.88 14.70
C TRP A 124 -12.86 -8.89 13.61
N GLU A 125 -13.34 -10.07 13.99
CA GLU A 125 -13.88 -11.09 13.09
C GLU A 125 -15.18 -10.59 12.41
N ILE A 126 -16.06 -9.94 13.18
CA ILE A 126 -17.29 -9.33 12.65
C ILE A 126 -16.94 -8.14 11.76
N ALA A 127 -16.02 -7.28 12.20
CA ALA A 127 -15.54 -6.16 11.39
C ALA A 127 -14.90 -6.65 10.07
N LEU A 128 -14.14 -7.74 10.11
CA LEU A 128 -13.57 -8.38 8.92
C LEU A 128 -14.66 -8.94 8.00
N GLY A 129 -15.71 -9.53 8.56
CA GLY A 129 -16.91 -9.94 7.83
C GLY A 129 -17.59 -8.77 7.11
N ALA A 130 -17.71 -7.62 7.78
CA ALA A 130 -18.28 -6.40 7.18
C ALA A 130 -17.42 -5.87 6.01
N VAL A 131 -16.09 -5.86 6.15
CA VAL A 131 -15.15 -5.49 5.07
C VAL A 131 -15.27 -6.46 3.90
N PHE A 132 -15.38 -7.76 4.16
CA PHE A 132 -15.54 -8.77 3.12
C PHE A 132 -16.85 -8.59 2.33
N CYS A 133 -17.97 -8.36 3.03
CA CYS A 133 -19.26 -8.06 2.39
C CYS A 133 -19.19 -6.78 1.55
N SER A 134 -18.54 -5.74 2.06
CA SER A 134 -18.27 -4.49 1.34
C SER A 134 -17.46 -4.74 0.07
N GLY A 135 -16.39 -5.54 0.15
CA GLY A 135 -15.56 -5.89 -1.00
C GLY A 135 -16.33 -6.64 -2.09
N ILE A 136 -17.20 -7.60 -1.73
CA ILE A 136 -18.07 -8.29 -2.70
C ILE A 136 -19.00 -7.29 -3.37
N LEU A 137 -19.64 -6.40 -2.60
CA LEU A 137 -20.51 -5.36 -3.16
C LEU A 137 -19.71 -4.41 -4.07
N PHE A 138 -18.51 -4.03 -3.70
CA PHE A 138 -17.63 -3.18 -4.51
C PHE A 138 -17.34 -3.83 -5.88
N VAL A 139 -16.94 -5.11 -5.90
CA VAL A 139 -16.67 -5.86 -7.14
C VAL A 139 -17.94 -5.96 -7.98
N ALA A 140 -19.09 -6.30 -7.38
CA ALA A 140 -20.36 -6.40 -8.07
C ALA A 140 -20.79 -5.06 -8.69
N LEU A 141 -20.63 -3.95 -7.97
CA LEU A 141 -20.96 -2.62 -8.46
C LEU A 141 -19.92 -2.12 -9.50
N SER A 142 -18.65 -2.51 -9.36
CA SER A 142 -17.59 -2.17 -10.34
C SER A 142 -17.83 -2.84 -11.70
N ALA A 143 -18.48 -4.01 -11.74
CA ALA A 143 -18.91 -4.65 -12.98
C ALA A 143 -20.02 -3.87 -13.71
N THR A 144 -20.69 -2.95 -13.05
CA THR A 144 -21.75 -2.11 -13.59
C THR A 144 -21.25 -0.67 -13.89
N LYS A 145 -22.04 0.09 -14.63
CA LYS A 145 -21.78 1.53 -14.84
C LYS A 145 -22.04 2.38 -13.59
N PHE A 146 -22.55 1.79 -12.52
CA PHE A 146 -22.87 2.47 -11.27
C PHE A 146 -21.66 3.17 -10.66
N ARG A 147 -20.50 2.52 -10.70
CA ARG A 147 -19.23 3.09 -10.23
C ARG A 147 -18.85 4.37 -10.97
N GLN A 148 -18.93 4.39 -12.30
CA GLN A 148 -18.67 5.59 -13.08
C GLN A 148 -19.64 6.72 -12.68
N TRP A 149 -20.91 6.39 -12.53
CA TRP A 149 -21.93 7.34 -12.11
C TRP A 149 -21.65 7.95 -10.73
N VAL A 150 -21.24 7.12 -9.74
CA VAL A 150 -20.87 7.60 -8.39
C VAL A 150 -19.65 8.52 -8.46
N ILE A 151 -18.59 8.13 -9.19
CA ILE A 151 -17.37 8.95 -9.32
C ILE A 151 -17.68 10.29 -10.00
N GLU A 152 -18.51 10.30 -11.04
CA GLU A 152 -18.90 11.51 -11.75
C GLU A 152 -19.82 12.41 -10.91
N ALA A 153 -20.66 11.82 -10.06
CA ALA A 153 -21.58 12.56 -9.18
C ALA A 153 -20.85 13.31 -8.04
N VAL A 154 -19.63 12.88 -7.68
CA VAL A 154 -18.86 13.49 -6.58
C VAL A 154 -18.11 14.73 -7.07
N PRO A 155 -18.39 15.93 -6.51
CA PRO A 155 -17.67 17.14 -6.87
C PRO A 155 -16.17 17.02 -6.65
N MET A 156 -15.37 17.64 -7.52
CA MET A 156 -13.90 17.61 -7.46
C MET A 156 -13.35 18.10 -6.11
N SER A 157 -13.97 19.12 -5.53
CA SER A 157 -13.64 19.65 -4.21
C SER A 157 -13.76 18.60 -3.10
N LEU A 158 -14.82 17.78 -3.16
CA LEU A 158 -15.00 16.70 -2.18
C LEU A 158 -13.95 15.58 -2.35
N ARG A 159 -13.64 15.20 -3.59
CA ARG A 159 -12.58 14.22 -3.87
C ARG A 159 -11.22 14.66 -3.34
N LEU A 160 -10.86 15.94 -3.54
CA LEU A 160 -9.63 16.50 -2.99
C LEU A 160 -9.69 16.61 -1.46
N GLY A 161 -10.86 16.95 -0.91
CA GLY A 161 -11.08 17.01 0.55
C GLY A 161 -10.89 15.66 1.25
N VAL A 162 -11.33 14.56 0.64
CA VAL A 162 -11.11 13.21 1.16
C VAL A 162 -9.62 12.90 1.27
N GLY A 163 -8.83 13.19 0.22
CA GLY A 163 -7.38 13.00 0.25
C GLY A 163 -6.69 13.80 1.36
N ALA A 164 -7.08 15.07 1.53
CA ALA A 164 -6.57 15.90 2.61
C ALA A 164 -6.97 15.35 4.00
N GLY A 165 -8.22 14.91 4.16
CA GLY A 165 -8.72 14.31 5.40
C GLY A 165 -7.96 13.05 5.80
N ILE A 166 -7.68 12.15 4.85
CA ILE A 166 -6.86 10.96 5.07
C ILE A 166 -5.44 11.36 5.50
N GLY A 167 -4.85 12.37 4.84
CA GLY A 167 -3.53 12.88 5.20
C GLY A 167 -3.46 13.41 6.63
N PHE A 168 -4.42 14.24 7.06
CA PHE A 168 -4.51 14.72 8.45
C PHE A 168 -4.75 13.60 9.46
N PHE A 169 -5.58 12.63 9.11
CA PHE A 169 -5.83 11.47 9.95
C PHE A 169 -4.56 10.63 10.15
N LEU A 170 -3.80 10.34 9.09
CA LEU A 170 -2.52 9.65 9.20
C LEU A 170 -1.49 10.46 9.99
N ALA A 171 -1.49 11.78 9.85
CA ALA A 171 -0.62 12.66 10.61
C ALA A 171 -0.88 12.55 12.12
N ILE A 172 -2.16 12.56 12.56
CA ILE A 172 -2.48 12.44 13.99
C ILE A 172 -2.11 11.07 14.56
N ILE A 173 -2.33 9.98 13.79
CA ILE A 173 -1.87 8.64 14.18
C ILE A 173 -0.34 8.60 14.29
N GLY A 174 0.37 9.16 13.32
CA GLY A 174 1.82 9.24 13.33
C GLY A 174 2.35 10.01 14.55
N LEU A 175 1.75 11.15 14.88
CA LEU A 175 2.10 11.96 16.06
C LEU A 175 1.79 11.23 17.37
N LYS A 176 0.68 10.47 17.44
CA LYS A 176 0.34 9.62 18.57
C LYS A 176 1.37 8.50 18.76
N ASN A 177 1.69 7.78 17.70
CA ASN A 177 2.65 6.68 17.75
C ASN A 177 4.08 7.17 18.06
N ALA A 178 4.42 8.38 17.62
CA ALA A 178 5.67 9.04 17.96
C ALA A 178 5.75 9.53 19.43
N GLY A 179 4.64 9.49 20.16
CA GLY A 179 4.57 10.03 21.52
C GLY A 179 4.59 11.56 21.61
N ILE A 180 4.40 12.25 20.48
CA ILE A 180 4.32 13.73 20.43
C ILE A 180 2.95 14.19 20.88
N VAL A 181 1.90 13.48 20.49
CA VAL A 181 0.51 13.70 20.90
C VAL A 181 0.09 12.54 21.78
N VAL A 182 -0.37 12.83 22.98
CA VAL A 182 -0.87 11.83 23.94
C VAL A 182 -2.28 12.18 24.38
N ASP A 183 -2.98 11.19 24.93
CA ASP A 183 -4.34 11.35 25.41
C ASP A 183 -4.42 12.29 26.61
N SER A 184 -5.51 13.07 26.68
CA SER A 184 -5.80 13.99 27.80
C SER A 184 -7.29 13.99 28.09
N PRO A 185 -7.70 13.66 29.33
CA PRO A 185 -9.12 13.66 29.72
C PRO A 185 -9.79 15.04 29.57
N ALA A 186 -9.00 16.13 29.69
CA ALA A 186 -9.52 17.49 29.68
C ALA A 186 -9.68 18.05 28.25
N THR A 187 -8.70 17.77 27.37
CA THR A 187 -8.60 18.39 26.04
C THR A 187 -8.58 17.39 24.90
N LEU A 188 -8.84 16.11 25.17
CA LEU A 188 -8.74 14.94 24.29
C LEU A 188 -7.31 14.64 23.88
N VAL A 189 -6.49 15.65 23.61
CA VAL A 189 -5.08 15.50 23.24
C VAL A 189 -4.24 16.55 23.96
N GLN A 190 -3.01 16.19 24.28
CA GLN A 190 -2.00 17.08 24.84
C GLN A 190 -0.62 16.76 24.28
N LEU A 191 0.33 17.66 24.49
CA LEU A 191 1.72 17.44 24.12
C LEU A 191 2.34 16.38 25.03
N GLY A 192 2.95 15.37 24.43
CA GLY A 192 3.67 14.32 25.15
C GLY A 192 5.05 14.76 25.63
N ASP A 193 5.79 13.82 26.19
CA ASP A 193 7.17 14.08 26.65
C ASP A 193 8.14 14.06 25.45
N LEU A 194 8.52 15.26 25.00
CA LEU A 194 9.47 15.45 23.91
C LEU A 194 10.92 15.09 24.32
N THR A 195 11.19 14.90 25.60
CA THR A 195 12.53 14.53 26.09
C THR A 195 12.74 13.02 26.08
N SER A 196 11.68 12.23 25.86
CA SER A 196 11.81 10.78 25.76
C SER A 196 12.65 10.38 24.54
N ALA A 197 13.50 9.37 24.72
CA ALA A 197 14.39 8.92 23.64
C ALA A 197 13.61 8.43 22.41
N THR A 198 12.47 7.80 22.59
CA THR A 198 11.61 7.32 21.49
C THR A 198 11.02 8.48 20.70
N THR A 199 10.51 9.51 21.37
CA THR A 199 9.98 10.71 20.72
C THR A 199 11.08 11.49 20.00
N ALA A 200 12.28 11.64 20.63
CA ALA A 200 13.41 12.28 20.02
C ALA A 200 13.90 11.55 18.74
N LEU A 201 13.93 10.21 18.78
CA LEU A 201 14.26 9.39 17.60
C LEU A 201 13.20 9.53 16.50
N ALA A 202 11.91 9.58 16.85
CA ALA A 202 10.85 9.80 15.88
C ALA A 202 10.96 11.17 15.20
N CYS A 203 11.22 12.24 15.97
CA CYS A 203 11.48 13.58 15.44
C CYS A 203 12.71 13.60 14.53
N LEU A 204 13.81 12.95 14.94
CA LEU A 204 15.02 12.84 14.12
C LEU A 204 14.72 12.14 12.79
N GLY A 205 13.99 11.03 12.82
CA GLY A 205 13.58 10.30 11.62
C GLY A 205 12.75 11.16 10.68
N PHE A 206 11.81 11.90 11.23
CA PHE A 206 10.98 12.82 10.45
C PHE A 206 11.82 13.92 9.77
N VAL A 207 12.76 14.51 10.49
CA VAL A 207 13.68 15.51 9.91
C VAL A 207 14.55 14.90 8.81
N ILE A 208 15.09 13.69 9.02
CA ILE A 208 15.87 12.98 7.99
C ILE A 208 15.02 12.76 6.73
N MET A 209 13.79 12.29 6.89
CA MET A 209 12.87 12.08 5.75
C MET A 209 12.61 13.39 5.01
N LEU A 210 12.30 14.48 5.70
CA LEU A 210 12.06 15.79 5.09
C LEU A 210 13.28 16.31 4.32
N VAL A 211 14.47 16.18 4.87
CA VAL A 211 15.72 16.62 4.21
C VAL A 211 15.99 15.78 2.95
N LEU A 212 15.80 14.48 3.02
CA LEU A 212 15.99 13.59 1.87
C LEU A 212 14.93 13.83 0.79
N ASP A 213 13.69 14.07 1.18
CA ASP A 213 12.61 14.37 0.26
C ASP A 213 12.82 15.71 -0.45
N ALA A 214 13.22 16.75 0.29
CA ALA A 214 13.59 18.05 -0.26
C ALA A 214 14.75 17.97 -1.27
N ARG A 215 15.66 17.00 -1.08
CA ARG A 215 16.74 16.68 -2.02
C ARG A 215 16.32 15.73 -3.14
N LYS A 216 15.04 15.35 -3.23
CA LYS A 216 14.48 14.43 -4.23
C LYS A 216 15.19 13.06 -4.27
N VAL A 217 15.64 12.57 -3.12
CA VAL A 217 16.25 11.24 -2.98
C VAL A 217 15.15 10.20 -3.03
N PRO A 218 15.17 9.26 -3.99
CA PRO A 218 14.16 8.21 -4.06
C PRO A 218 14.27 7.30 -2.83
N GLY A 219 13.13 6.95 -2.23
CA GLY A 219 13.09 6.12 -1.02
C GLY A 219 13.43 6.87 0.27
N SER A 220 13.30 8.20 0.31
CA SER A 220 13.54 9.05 1.49
C SER A 220 12.87 8.52 2.76
N ILE A 221 11.64 8.02 2.64
CA ILE A 221 10.86 7.47 3.76
C ILE A 221 11.55 6.23 4.34
N ILE A 222 11.89 5.25 3.50
CA ILE A 222 12.49 4.00 3.98
C ILE A 222 13.91 4.23 4.52
N ILE A 223 14.67 5.15 3.91
CA ILE A 223 15.99 5.54 4.41
C ILE A 223 15.87 6.16 5.79
N GLY A 224 14.89 7.04 6.00
CA GLY A 224 14.61 7.63 7.31
C GLY A 224 14.26 6.58 8.36
N ILE A 225 13.36 5.63 8.03
CA ILE A 225 12.98 4.54 8.93
C ILE A 225 14.21 3.69 9.30
N LEU A 226 14.97 3.24 8.31
CA LEU A 226 16.16 2.40 8.54
C LEU A 226 17.22 3.15 9.35
N SER A 227 17.44 4.43 9.08
CA SER A 227 18.40 5.27 9.82
C SER A 227 18.06 5.33 11.31
N VAL A 228 16.78 5.60 11.63
CA VAL A 228 16.33 5.68 13.01
C VAL A 228 16.34 4.31 13.68
N THR A 229 16.00 3.26 12.94
CA THR A 229 16.09 1.88 13.45
C THR A 229 17.51 1.52 13.85
N VAL A 230 18.48 1.82 12.98
CA VAL A 230 19.91 1.57 13.27
C VAL A 230 20.38 2.39 14.48
N ILE A 231 20.02 3.68 14.54
CA ILE A 231 20.35 4.53 15.68
C ILE A 231 19.72 3.98 16.97
N GLY A 232 18.45 3.59 16.92
CA GLY A 232 17.74 2.98 18.05
C GLY A 232 18.39 1.70 18.57
N LEU A 233 18.87 0.84 17.65
CA LEU A 233 19.62 -0.38 18.00
C LEU A 233 20.97 -0.06 18.65
N ILE A 234 21.71 0.90 18.12
CA ILE A 234 23.03 1.31 18.68
C ILE A 234 22.86 1.96 20.04
N THR A 235 21.82 2.76 20.23
CA THR A 235 21.56 3.45 21.51
C THR A 235 20.85 2.56 22.54
N GLY A 236 20.50 1.32 22.19
CA GLY A 236 19.81 0.38 23.09
C GLY A 236 18.33 0.67 23.33
N HIS A 237 17.72 1.62 22.58
CA HIS A 237 16.30 1.94 22.67
C HIS A 237 15.43 1.05 21.75
N ALA A 238 16.05 0.30 20.86
CA ALA A 238 15.41 -0.76 20.08
C ALA A 238 16.13 -2.08 20.31
N THR A 239 15.38 -3.19 20.32
CA THR A 239 15.94 -4.54 20.45
C THR A 239 15.69 -5.31 19.17
N TRP A 240 16.68 -6.03 18.71
CA TRP A 240 16.50 -6.94 17.58
C TRP A 240 15.84 -8.23 18.07
N GLY A 241 14.59 -8.45 17.72
CA GLY A 241 13.77 -9.56 18.17
C GLY A 241 14.15 -10.94 17.60
N GLY A 242 15.25 -11.07 16.86
CA GLY A 242 15.71 -12.35 16.32
C GLY A 242 14.67 -13.01 15.41
N GLY A 243 14.19 -12.31 14.39
CA GLY A 243 13.19 -12.84 13.46
C GLY A 243 13.64 -14.10 12.73
N THR A 244 12.73 -15.04 12.54
CA THR A 244 12.93 -16.16 11.63
C THR A 244 12.89 -15.66 10.19
N TRP A 245 13.70 -16.28 9.31
CA TRP A 245 13.66 -15.97 7.87
C TRP A 245 12.38 -16.45 7.19
N MET A 246 11.55 -17.22 7.88
CA MET A 246 10.25 -17.66 7.37
C MET A 246 9.17 -16.62 7.73
N PRO A 247 8.30 -16.27 6.76
CA PRO A 247 7.18 -15.39 7.05
C PRO A 247 6.28 -16.01 8.13
N PRO A 248 5.75 -15.22 9.06
CA PRO A 248 4.81 -15.68 10.06
C PRO A 248 3.58 -16.36 9.43
N SER A 249 2.99 -17.33 10.14
CA SER A 249 1.78 -18.02 9.66
C SER A 249 0.59 -17.10 9.62
N MET A 250 -0.19 -17.12 8.55
CA MET A 250 -1.47 -16.41 8.44
C MET A 250 -2.64 -17.14 9.10
N ALA A 251 -2.42 -18.39 9.57
CA ALA A 251 -3.50 -19.23 10.10
C ALA A 251 -4.42 -18.54 11.14
N PRO A 252 -3.91 -17.68 12.05
CA PRO A 252 -4.77 -17.03 13.04
C PRO A 252 -5.82 -16.08 12.47
N THR A 253 -5.56 -15.48 11.29
CA THR A 253 -6.45 -14.48 10.68
C THR A 253 -7.05 -14.95 9.35
N PHE A 254 -6.57 -16.08 8.81
CA PHE A 254 -7.02 -16.58 7.51
C PHE A 254 -8.45 -17.09 7.57
N LEU A 255 -9.35 -16.43 6.82
CA LEU A 255 -10.80 -16.71 6.80
C LEU A 255 -11.48 -16.65 8.19
N ALA A 256 -10.86 -16.01 9.16
CA ALA A 256 -11.42 -15.80 10.49
C ALA A 256 -12.42 -14.62 10.45
N LEU A 257 -13.38 -14.67 9.55
CA LEU A 257 -14.41 -13.65 9.36
C LEU A 257 -15.76 -14.20 9.78
N ASP A 258 -16.51 -13.39 10.52
CA ASP A 258 -17.87 -13.73 10.95
C ASP A 258 -18.90 -12.91 10.16
N ILE A 259 -19.35 -13.52 9.04
CA ILE A 259 -20.39 -12.91 8.20
C ILE A 259 -21.76 -13.00 8.91
N GLY A 260 -22.01 -14.07 9.69
CA GLY A 260 -23.27 -14.25 10.43
C GLY A 260 -23.50 -13.11 11.40
N GLY A 261 -22.49 -12.77 12.23
CA GLY A 261 -22.54 -11.66 13.16
C GLY A 261 -22.81 -10.29 12.54
N VAL A 262 -22.36 -10.06 11.29
CA VAL A 262 -22.68 -8.82 10.58
C VAL A 262 -24.17 -8.65 10.34
N PHE A 263 -24.87 -9.71 9.97
CA PHE A 263 -26.32 -9.68 9.71
C PHE A 263 -27.15 -9.71 11.01
N GLU A 264 -26.74 -10.49 11.99
CA GLU A 264 -27.41 -10.57 13.29
C GLU A 264 -27.38 -9.23 14.04
N LEU A 265 -26.27 -8.51 13.98
CA LEU A 265 -26.10 -7.21 14.63
C LEU A 265 -26.62 -6.05 13.78
N GLY A 266 -27.11 -6.29 12.58
CA GLY A 266 -27.66 -5.24 11.70
C GLY A 266 -26.59 -4.25 11.23
N LEU A 267 -25.32 -4.67 11.08
CA LEU A 267 -24.20 -3.82 10.69
C LEU A 267 -24.18 -3.44 9.21
N ILE A 268 -25.32 -3.46 8.55
CA ILE A 268 -25.44 -3.09 7.13
C ILE A 268 -24.94 -1.66 6.88
N LEU A 269 -25.17 -0.75 7.81
CA LEU A 269 -24.67 0.63 7.71
C LEU A 269 -23.13 0.68 7.74
N VAL A 270 -22.49 -0.17 8.54
CA VAL A 270 -21.04 -0.28 8.59
C VAL A 270 -20.50 -0.82 7.25
N VAL A 271 -21.14 -1.85 6.68
CA VAL A 271 -20.79 -2.38 5.35
C VAL A 271 -20.90 -1.30 4.29
N LEU A 272 -21.98 -0.52 4.29
CA LEU A 272 -22.15 0.60 3.35
C LEU A 272 -21.12 1.70 3.58
N THR A 273 -20.76 1.98 4.82
CA THR A 273 -19.70 2.97 5.13
C THR A 273 -18.36 2.52 4.56
N PHE A 274 -17.96 1.26 4.77
CA PHE A 274 -16.75 0.71 4.14
C PHE A 274 -16.81 0.83 2.61
N LEU A 275 -17.94 0.49 2.01
CA LEU A 275 -18.15 0.58 0.56
C LEU A 275 -17.96 2.01 0.03
N PHE A 276 -18.58 2.98 0.67
CA PHE A 276 -18.46 4.38 0.25
C PHE A 276 -17.06 4.94 0.45
N VAL A 277 -16.42 4.64 1.59
CA VAL A 277 -15.04 5.06 1.83
C VAL A 277 -14.10 4.47 0.77
N ASP A 278 -14.27 3.19 0.42
CA ASP A 278 -13.47 2.52 -0.61
C ASP A 278 -13.69 3.14 -2.00
N PHE A 279 -14.93 3.47 -2.35
CA PHE A 279 -15.23 4.21 -3.58
C PHE A 279 -14.52 5.56 -3.66
N PHE A 280 -14.57 6.34 -2.58
CA PHE A 280 -13.95 7.66 -2.55
C PHE A 280 -12.43 7.58 -2.55
N ASP A 281 -11.86 6.67 -1.78
CA ASP A 281 -10.41 6.45 -1.74
C ASP A 281 -9.88 6.00 -3.11
N THR A 282 -10.51 5.01 -3.72
CA THR A 282 -10.17 4.54 -5.06
C THR A 282 -10.31 5.63 -6.12
N ALA A 283 -11.40 6.43 -6.08
CA ALA A 283 -11.62 7.50 -7.03
C ALA A 283 -10.57 8.62 -6.88
N GLY A 284 -10.26 9.01 -5.65
CA GLY A 284 -9.25 10.02 -5.32
C GLY A 284 -7.86 9.59 -5.76
N THR A 285 -7.46 8.40 -5.38
CA THR A 285 -6.14 7.83 -5.67
C THR A 285 -5.94 7.63 -7.18
N LEU A 286 -6.88 6.99 -7.87
CA LEU A 286 -6.77 6.77 -9.33
C LEU A 286 -6.73 8.09 -10.09
N THR A 287 -7.52 9.09 -9.69
CA THR A 287 -7.50 10.41 -10.34
C THR A 287 -6.16 11.10 -10.12
N SER A 288 -5.63 11.08 -8.90
CA SER A 288 -4.33 11.68 -8.56
C SER A 288 -3.19 11.03 -9.34
N VAL A 289 -3.14 9.69 -9.33
CA VAL A 289 -2.10 8.94 -10.05
C VAL A 289 -2.22 9.12 -11.57
N ALA A 290 -3.44 9.16 -12.12
CA ALA A 290 -3.66 9.40 -13.54
C ALA A 290 -3.12 10.78 -13.98
N ASN A 291 -3.34 11.81 -13.15
CA ASN A 291 -2.80 13.15 -13.39
C ASN A 291 -1.26 13.14 -13.34
N MET A 292 -0.67 12.47 -12.35
CA MET A 292 0.80 12.39 -12.22
C MET A 292 1.45 11.55 -13.32
N ALA A 293 0.73 10.58 -13.89
CA ALA A 293 1.21 9.70 -14.95
C ALA A 293 0.91 10.21 -16.38
N ASP A 294 0.43 11.46 -16.54
CA ASP A 294 0.01 12.06 -17.82
C ASP A 294 -0.97 11.16 -18.62
N LYS A 295 -1.78 10.35 -17.91
CA LYS A 295 -2.78 9.46 -18.51
C LYS A 295 -4.16 10.12 -18.65
N VAL A 296 -4.26 11.40 -18.37
CA VAL A 296 -5.48 12.20 -18.52
C VAL A 296 -5.46 12.88 -19.88
N SER A 297 -6.43 12.55 -20.74
CA SER A 297 -6.63 13.25 -22.03
C SER A 297 -7.04 14.70 -21.80
N PRO A 298 -6.83 15.60 -22.80
CA PRO A 298 -7.30 17.01 -22.70
C PRO A 298 -8.78 17.15 -22.39
N ASP A 299 -9.58 16.13 -22.72
CA ASP A 299 -11.03 16.07 -22.43
C ASP A 299 -11.34 15.56 -21.01
N GLY A 300 -10.33 15.42 -20.14
CA GLY A 300 -10.48 14.94 -18.76
C GLY A 300 -10.74 13.43 -18.64
N LYS A 301 -10.65 12.67 -19.73
CA LYS A 301 -10.82 11.21 -19.72
C LYS A 301 -9.51 10.52 -19.40
N VAL A 302 -9.56 9.55 -18.49
CA VAL A 302 -8.41 8.73 -18.11
C VAL A 302 -8.38 7.45 -18.94
N SER A 303 -7.25 7.17 -19.60
CA SER A 303 -7.10 5.96 -20.41
C SER A 303 -7.13 4.70 -19.54
N ASN A 304 -7.86 3.68 -19.96
CA ASN A 304 -8.00 2.37 -19.28
C ASN A 304 -8.53 2.42 -17.83
N ILE A 305 -9.19 3.51 -17.41
CA ILE A 305 -9.71 3.66 -16.04
C ILE A 305 -10.69 2.53 -15.67
N GLY A 306 -11.43 2.00 -16.63
CA GLY A 306 -12.36 0.87 -16.41
C GLY A 306 -11.64 -0.41 -15.94
N ARG A 307 -10.44 -0.70 -16.48
CA ARG A 307 -9.63 -1.87 -16.08
C ARG A 307 -8.84 -1.61 -14.80
N ALA A 308 -8.36 -0.41 -14.60
CA ALA A 308 -7.59 -0.04 -13.41
C ALA A 308 -8.45 0.02 -12.15
N GLY A 309 -9.73 0.19 -12.30
CA GLY A 309 -10.64 0.30 -11.18
C GLY A 309 -11.40 -0.97 -10.84
N PHE A 310 -11.16 -2.05 -11.57
CA PHE A 310 -11.73 -3.35 -11.28
C PHE A 310 -10.84 -4.11 -10.32
#